data_b4e1139512bca28ea84a63df7df678e8
#
_entry.id   b4e1139512bca28ea84a63df7df678e8
#
_cell.length_a   1.000
_cell.length_b   1.000
_cell.length_c   1.000
_cell.angle_alpha   90.00
_cell.angle_beta   90.00
_cell.angle_gamma   90.00
#
_symmetry.space_group_name_H-M   'P 1'
#
loop_
_entity.id
_entity.type
_entity.pdbx_description
1 polymer ?
#
loop_
_entity_poly.entity_id
_entity_poly.type
_entity_poly.pdbx_seq_one_letter_code
_entity_poly.pdbx_strand_id
1 'polypeptide(L)'
;MGLDIARLDDFKAAGSRRMEGAGACIYRTSIQERDGILYFLGTRQGQKNLFLVREKPFASPFEGTSSRLGGFSILRAALSPQNARRLHEEFPFTTPVSLRKRTTTIGCGDRLGLATPGHIRAVAKYEVSPVLAQQSIRELTLTRRDFPGIVSDVTFLVFQEGYKGGYGADGDHLKTMADIDAALAAGMPMITVDLSDVMSADPALWSPTKVDEEFAKLDADIRSNIVQTYADKTFLQGSSTIHCSALEAKRCALMYLKALDFSRRVDDHIRGKRGSNYDLEISIDETTTPTLPEHHVFIATELARREVKVSSIAPRFVGEFQKGIDYIGSTTKFEKQFAVHCDIAKANGGYKISIHSGSDKFSVYPAIGRHTGMRLHLKTAGTSWLQAVLVVARVDPTLFRRMVKKALASFADATRLYHVTTNIAAVPDVDALTDQQLPRLLDARDSRQLLHITYGGLLNDPEIRAGIFEALVANEETYYEAVEEHIDKHLRLLGVPPRS
;
A
#
# COMPACT_ATOMS: atom_id res chain seq x y z
N MET A 1 -32.59 -20.88 4.56
CA MET A 1 -31.46 -20.60 5.45
C MET A 1 -31.78 -21.36 6.74
N GLY A 2 -31.12 -22.50 6.96
CA GLY A 2 -31.30 -23.30 8.20
C GLY A 2 -30.32 -22.90 9.30
N LEU A 3 -29.98 -21.62 9.39
CA LEU A 3 -29.19 -21.09 10.48
C LEU A 3 -30.11 -20.90 11.70
N ASP A 4 -29.90 -21.71 12.71
CA ASP A 4 -30.53 -21.52 14.00
C ASP A 4 -29.90 -20.30 14.67
N ILE A 5 -30.54 -19.14 14.55
CA ILE A 5 -30.06 -17.86 15.10
C ILE A 5 -29.93 -17.95 16.63
N ALA A 6 -30.68 -18.84 17.28
CA ALA A 6 -30.57 -19.12 18.71
C ALA A 6 -29.19 -19.74 19.11
N ARG A 7 -28.46 -20.30 18.16
CA ARG A 7 -27.11 -20.85 18.38
C ARG A 7 -25.96 -19.87 18.11
N LEU A 8 -26.23 -18.60 17.78
CA LEU A 8 -25.19 -17.61 17.53
C LEU A 8 -24.32 -17.32 18.75
N ASP A 9 -24.88 -17.43 19.96
CA ASP A 9 -24.09 -17.25 21.20
C ASP A 9 -23.19 -18.46 21.47
N ASP A 10 -23.66 -19.68 21.19
CA ASP A 10 -22.83 -20.90 21.23
C ASP A 10 -21.71 -20.81 20.18
N PHE A 11 -21.99 -20.24 19.03
CA PHE A 11 -21.04 -20.05 17.97
C PHE A 11 -19.99 -18.99 18.29
N LYS A 12 -20.34 -17.92 19.01
CA LYS A 12 -19.37 -16.93 19.52
C LYS A 12 -18.34 -17.59 20.47
N ALA A 13 -18.75 -18.64 21.19
CA ALA A 13 -17.89 -19.38 22.11
C ALA A 13 -17.00 -20.44 21.44
N ALA A 14 -17.35 -20.92 20.23
CA ALA A 14 -16.59 -21.96 19.53
C ALA A 14 -15.26 -21.41 18.95
N GLY A 15 -14.20 -22.21 18.90
CA GLY A 15 -12.85 -21.78 18.44
C GLY A 15 -12.72 -21.49 16.93
N SER A 16 -13.72 -21.86 16.11
CA SER A 16 -13.69 -21.66 14.64
C SER A 16 -13.96 -20.21 14.22
N ARG A 17 -13.23 -19.69 13.24
CA ARG A 17 -13.46 -18.36 12.63
C ARG A 17 -14.69 -18.31 11.73
N ARG A 18 -15.16 -19.47 11.27
CA ARG A 18 -16.26 -19.62 10.32
C ARG A 18 -17.26 -20.65 10.80
N MET A 19 -18.52 -20.41 10.50
CA MET A 19 -19.59 -21.41 10.59
C MET A 19 -20.09 -21.69 9.19
N GLU A 20 -19.93 -22.94 8.75
CA GLU A 20 -20.36 -23.40 7.43
C GLU A 20 -21.57 -24.34 7.56
N GLY A 21 -22.51 -24.23 6.64
CA GLY A 21 -23.66 -25.13 6.54
C GLY A 21 -24.64 -24.74 5.45
N ALA A 22 -25.24 -25.72 4.79
CA ALA A 22 -26.28 -25.57 3.79
C ALA A 22 -25.94 -24.55 2.68
N GLY A 23 -24.67 -24.49 2.20
CA GLY A 23 -24.22 -23.56 1.16
C GLY A 23 -24.09 -22.11 1.63
N ALA A 24 -23.98 -21.89 2.93
CA ALA A 24 -23.75 -20.58 3.53
C ALA A 24 -22.57 -20.65 4.52
N CYS A 25 -21.84 -19.52 4.66
CA CYS A 25 -20.80 -19.35 5.66
C CYS A 25 -21.04 -18.04 6.42
N ILE A 26 -20.85 -18.02 7.73
CA ILE A 26 -20.81 -16.80 8.55
C ILE A 26 -19.39 -16.60 9.06
N TYR A 27 -18.88 -15.37 8.97
CA TYR A 27 -17.60 -14.97 9.56
C TYR A 27 -17.83 -14.57 11.02
N ARG A 28 -17.39 -15.40 11.94
CA ARG A 28 -17.65 -15.26 13.38
C ARG A 28 -17.14 -13.94 13.95
N THR A 29 -15.96 -13.52 13.53
CA THR A 29 -15.32 -12.27 13.99
C THR A 29 -16.08 -11.01 13.57
N SER A 30 -16.94 -11.12 12.54
CA SER A 30 -17.78 -10.03 12.06
C SER A 30 -19.06 -9.82 12.87
N ILE A 31 -19.39 -10.72 13.82
CA ILE A 31 -20.64 -10.63 14.57
C ILE A 31 -20.56 -9.48 15.56
N GLN A 32 -21.37 -8.44 15.34
CA GLN A 32 -21.53 -7.28 16.20
C GLN A 32 -23.01 -7.08 16.51
N GLU A 33 -23.31 -6.55 17.69
CA GLU A 33 -24.68 -6.19 18.08
C GLU A 33 -24.71 -4.71 18.42
N ARG A 34 -25.75 -4.02 17.89
CA ARG A 34 -26.02 -2.63 18.20
C ARG A 34 -27.52 -2.35 18.11
N ASP A 35 -28.07 -1.71 19.12
CA ASP A 35 -29.50 -1.32 19.20
C ASP A 35 -30.49 -2.48 18.97
N GLY A 36 -30.11 -3.68 19.44
CA GLY A 36 -30.88 -4.91 19.27
C GLY A 36 -30.92 -5.43 17.84
N ILE A 37 -30.02 -4.97 16.98
CA ILE A 37 -29.79 -5.49 15.63
C ILE A 37 -28.44 -6.24 15.62
N LEU A 38 -28.47 -7.46 15.12
CA LEU A 38 -27.27 -8.26 14.92
C LEU A 38 -26.75 -8.02 13.51
N TYR A 39 -25.47 -7.65 13.40
CA TYR A 39 -24.75 -7.43 12.15
C TYR A 39 -23.70 -8.50 11.97
N PHE A 40 -23.58 -9.07 10.78
CA PHE A 40 -22.49 -9.98 10.45
C PHE A 40 -22.26 -10.08 8.94
N LEU A 41 -21.05 -10.46 8.53
CA LEU A 41 -20.76 -10.86 7.16
C LEU A 41 -20.99 -12.36 6.99
N GLY A 42 -21.52 -12.72 5.85
CA GLY A 42 -21.69 -14.11 5.45
C GLY A 42 -21.69 -14.28 3.94
N THR A 43 -21.43 -15.51 3.49
CA THR A 43 -21.56 -15.89 2.09
C THR A 43 -22.78 -16.78 1.90
N ARG A 44 -23.44 -16.62 0.77
CA ARG A 44 -24.47 -17.54 0.28
C ARG A 44 -24.26 -17.75 -1.20
N GLN A 45 -24.14 -19.00 -1.64
CA GLN A 45 -23.86 -19.34 -3.04
C GLN A 45 -22.63 -18.59 -3.60
N GLY A 46 -21.55 -18.51 -2.81
CA GLY A 46 -20.31 -17.80 -3.19
C GLY A 46 -20.38 -16.26 -3.10
N GLN A 47 -21.56 -15.67 -2.87
CA GLN A 47 -21.71 -14.21 -2.79
C GLN A 47 -21.65 -13.74 -1.33
N LYS A 48 -20.67 -12.87 -1.01
CA LYS A 48 -20.50 -12.24 0.31
C LYS A 48 -21.46 -11.05 0.46
N ASN A 49 -22.13 -10.95 1.60
CA ASN A 49 -23.07 -9.89 1.92
C ASN A 49 -22.98 -9.51 3.41
N LEU A 50 -23.40 -8.29 3.75
CA LEU A 50 -23.68 -7.86 5.11
C LEU A 50 -25.11 -8.23 5.46
N PHE A 51 -25.30 -8.91 6.59
CA PHE A 51 -26.60 -9.28 7.11
C PHE A 51 -26.91 -8.47 8.38
N LEU A 52 -28.13 -7.94 8.45
CA LEU A 52 -28.69 -7.30 9.64
C LEU A 52 -29.92 -8.13 10.03
N VAL A 53 -29.98 -8.55 11.30
CA VAL A 53 -31.02 -9.46 11.80
C VAL A 53 -31.63 -8.92 13.08
N ARG A 54 -32.95 -8.93 13.19
CA ARG A 54 -33.71 -8.52 14.39
C ARG A 54 -35.04 -9.29 14.45
N GLU A 55 -35.53 -9.57 15.67
CA GLU A 55 -36.85 -10.23 15.85
C GLU A 55 -38.02 -9.41 15.29
N LYS A 56 -37.99 -8.08 15.47
CA LYS A 56 -39.05 -7.18 14.99
C LYS A 56 -38.65 -6.51 13.68
N PRO A 57 -39.62 -6.11 12.82
CA PRO A 57 -39.33 -5.27 11.67
C PRO A 57 -38.58 -4.00 12.10
N PHE A 58 -37.62 -3.57 11.30
CA PHE A 58 -36.82 -2.37 11.54
C PHE A 58 -36.57 -1.60 10.25
N ALA A 59 -36.46 -0.29 10.38
CA ALA A 59 -35.93 0.55 9.32
C ALA A 59 -34.40 0.50 9.39
N SER A 60 -33.74 0.51 8.24
CA SER A 60 -32.28 0.47 8.16
C SER A 60 -31.80 1.51 7.15
N PRO A 61 -30.68 2.21 7.47
CA PRO A 61 -30.03 3.10 6.51
C PRO A 61 -29.23 2.36 5.43
N PHE A 62 -29.07 1.03 5.57
CA PHE A 62 -28.38 0.21 4.59
C PHE A 62 -29.29 -0.17 3.43
N GLU A 63 -28.75 -0.10 2.22
CA GLU A 63 -29.45 -0.57 1.02
C GLU A 63 -29.34 -2.08 0.88
N GLY A 64 -30.49 -2.75 0.70
CA GLY A 64 -30.51 -4.20 0.60
C GLY A 64 -31.91 -4.77 0.40
N THR A 65 -31.97 -6.09 0.39
CA THR A 65 -33.22 -6.85 0.25
C THR A 65 -33.67 -7.38 1.59
N SER A 66 -34.89 -7.00 2.00
CA SER A 66 -35.51 -7.49 3.24
C SER A 66 -36.24 -8.81 3.03
N SER A 67 -36.19 -9.67 4.05
CA SER A 67 -36.89 -10.96 4.09
C SER A 67 -37.26 -11.31 5.55
N ARG A 68 -38.08 -12.34 5.74
CA ARG A 68 -38.42 -12.88 7.07
C ARG A 68 -38.10 -14.38 7.13
N LEU A 69 -37.56 -14.79 8.27
CA LEU A 69 -37.25 -16.20 8.53
C LEU A 69 -37.41 -16.50 10.02
N GLY A 70 -38.25 -17.50 10.38
CA GLY A 70 -38.38 -17.99 11.75
C GLY A 70 -38.67 -16.91 12.81
N GLY A 71 -39.51 -15.90 12.45
CA GLY A 71 -39.79 -14.77 13.36
C GLY A 71 -38.85 -13.57 13.26
N PHE A 72 -37.71 -13.73 12.61
CA PHE A 72 -36.72 -12.67 12.42
C PHE A 72 -36.90 -11.90 11.11
N SER A 73 -36.70 -10.60 11.15
CA SER A 73 -36.51 -9.73 10.00
C SER A 73 -35.06 -9.69 9.62
N ILE A 74 -34.73 -9.93 8.36
CA ILE A 74 -33.37 -10.01 7.84
C ILE A 74 -33.24 -9.01 6.69
N LEU A 75 -32.28 -8.12 6.77
CA LEU A 75 -31.80 -7.31 5.65
C LEU A 75 -30.50 -7.90 5.13
N ARG A 76 -30.44 -8.23 3.83
CA ARG A 76 -29.24 -8.61 3.11
C ARG A 76 -28.74 -7.41 2.30
N ALA A 77 -27.65 -6.82 2.70
CA ALA A 77 -27.05 -5.65 2.08
C ALA A 77 -25.80 -6.00 1.25
N ALA A 78 -25.71 -5.43 0.06
CA ALA A 78 -24.54 -5.58 -0.79
C ALA A 78 -23.31 -4.87 -0.19
N LEU A 79 -22.11 -5.35 -0.51
CA LEU A 79 -20.84 -4.74 -0.10
C LEU A 79 -20.51 -3.56 -1.04
N SER A 80 -21.29 -2.50 -0.97
CA SER A 80 -21.17 -1.32 -1.82
C SER A 80 -20.48 -0.16 -1.08
N PRO A 81 -19.86 0.81 -1.80
CA PRO A 81 -19.29 2.01 -1.18
C PRO A 81 -20.30 2.80 -0.34
N GLN A 82 -21.58 2.77 -0.71
CA GLN A 82 -22.65 3.42 0.04
C GLN A 82 -22.91 2.72 1.38
N ASN A 83 -23.01 1.41 1.37
CA ASN A 83 -23.15 0.61 2.60
C ASN A 83 -21.87 0.63 3.45
N ALA A 84 -20.68 0.76 2.85
CA ALA A 84 -19.44 0.96 3.58
C ALA A 84 -19.47 2.27 4.39
N ARG A 85 -19.92 3.38 3.80
CA ARG A 85 -20.10 4.65 4.53
C ARG A 85 -21.06 4.52 5.70
N ARG A 86 -22.17 3.78 5.53
CA ARG A 86 -23.09 3.50 6.64
C ARG A 86 -22.44 2.64 7.72
N LEU A 87 -21.59 1.68 7.32
CA LEU A 87 -20.87 0.85 8.27
C LEU A 87 -19.85 1.67 9.11
N HIS A 88 -19.23 2.71 8.52
CA HIS A 88 -18.37 3.65 9.25
C HIS A 88 -19.14 4.41 10.36
N GLU A 89 -20.38 4.82 10.07
CA GLU A 89 -21.25 5.53 11.02
C GLU A 89 -21.68 4.59 12.17
N GLU A 90 -22.03 3.35 11.83
CA GLU A 90 -22.47 2.36 12.81
C GLU A 90 -21.31 1.78 13.63
N PHE A 91 -20.18 1.50 12.98
CA PHE A 91 -19.01 0.86 13.58
C PHE A 91 -17.74 1.65 13.27
N PRO A 92 -17.40 2.69 14.03
CA PRO A 92 -16.28 3.60 13.76
C PRO A 92 -14.91 2.90 13.59
N PHE A 93 -14.73 1.70 14.14
CA PHE A 93 -13.49 0.93 13.97
C PHE A 93 -13.26 0.48 12.52
N THR A 94 -14.28 0.53 11.66
CA THR A 94 -14.19 0.22 10.23
C THR A 94 -13.75 1.41 9.37
N THR A 95 -13.61 2.60 9.98
CA THR A 95 -13.20 3.83 9.28
C THR A 95 -11.67 3.93 9.22
N PRO A 96 -11.08 4.24 8.05
CA PRO A 96 -9.65 4.52 7.97
C PRO A 96 -9.26 5.77 8.79
N VAL A 97 -8.12 5.71 9.46
CA VAL A 97 -7.63 6.79 10.34
C VAL A 97 -6.21 7.20 9.97
N SER A 98 -5.82 8.43 10.34
CA SER A 98 -4.42 8.86 10.24
C SER A 98 -3.54 8.03 11.18
N LEU A 99 -2.42 7.55 10.63
CA LEU A 99 -1.39 6.79 11.34
C LEU A 99 -0.13 7.62 11.60
N ARG A 100 -0.21 8.95 11.49
CA ARG A 100 0.92 9.89 11.68
C ARG A 100 1.67 9.64 12.98
N LYS A 101 0.95 9.37 14.07
CA LYS A 101 1.51 9.13 15.40
C LYS A 101 2.07 7.72 15.60
N ARG A 102 1.80 6.80 14.69
CA ARG A 102 2.30 5.41 14.76
C ARG A 102 3.75 5.35 14.29
N THR A 103 4.57 4.61 15.00
CA THR A 103 6.00 4.50 14.72
C THR A 103 6.25 3.70 13.45
N THR A 104 5.80 2.45 13.43
CA THR A 104 5.95 1.54 12.28
C THR A 104 4.63 1.40 11.55
N THR A 105 4.67 1.60 10.24
CA THR A 105 3.51 1.38 9.38
C THR A 105 3.90 0.52 8.18
N ILE A 106 2.96 -0.34 7.73
CA ILE A 106 3.12 -1.17 6.54
C ILE A 106 1.96 -0.94 5.59
N GLY A 107 2.27 -0.61 4.34
CA GLY A 107 1.30 -0.49 3.26
C GLY A 107 1.03 -1.85 2.64
N CYS A 108 -0.21 -2.30 2.75
CA CYS A 108 -0.68 -3.62 2.33
C CYS A 108 -1.65 -3.49 1.14
N GLY A 109 -1.17 -3.01 0.00
CA GLY A 109 -2.02 -2.85 -1.19
C GLY A 109 -2.60 -4.17 -1.68
N ASP A 110 -3.85 -4.13 -2.13
CA ASP A 110 -4.59 -5.30 -2.59
C ASP A 110 -5.25 -5.04 -3.95
N ARG A 111 -4.69 -5.62 -4.99
CA ARG A 111 -5.17 -5.47 -6.38
C ARG A 111 -6.49 -6.15 -6.66
N LEU A 112 -6.88 -7.13 -5.82
CA LEU A 112 -8.09 -7.94 -6.00
C LEU A 112 -9.23 -7.57 -5.04
N GLY A 113 -8.93 -6.91 -3.92
CA GLY A 113 -9.90 -6.62 -2.87
C GLY A 113 -10.26 -7.84 -2.01
N LEU A 114 -9.35 -8.81 -1.88
CA LEU A 114 -9.59 -10.06 -1.16
C LEU A 114 -8.54 -10.37 -0.07
N ALA A 115 -7.37 -9.69 -0.08
CA ALA A 115 -6.21 -10.04 0.76
C ALA A 115 -6.27 -9.52 2.19
N THR A 116 -7.10 -8.53 2.47
CA THR A 116 -7.13 -7.79 3.75
C THR A 116 -7.19 -8.70 4.99
N PRO A 117 -7.95 -9.82 5.04
CA PRO A 117 -7.92 -10.72 6.20
C PRO A 117 -6.53 -11.30 6.49
N GLY A 118 -5.80 -11.75 5.48
CA GLY A 118 -4.43 -12.23 5.64
C GLY A 118 -3.48 -11.11 6.13
N HIS A 119 -3.61 -9.90 5.61
CA HIS A 119 -2.88 -8.73 6.09
C HIS A 119 -3.13 -8.47 7.58
N ILE A 120 -4.41 -8.43 7.99
CA ILE A 120 -4.82 -8.19 9.38
C ILE A 120 -4.25 -9.27 10.32
N ARG A 121 -4.35 -10.52 9.93
CA ARG A 121 -3.85 -11.65 10.74
C ARG A 121 -2.34 -11.57 10.96
N ALA A 122 -1.59 -11.18 9.93
CA ALA A 122 -0.15 -10.98 10.06
C ALA A 122 0.17 -9.80 10.99
N VAL A 123 -0.38 -8.61 10.71
CA VAL A 123 -0.05 -7.40 11.48
C VAL A 123 -0.54 -7.45 12.93
N ALA A 124 -1.56 -8.24 13.21
CA ALA A 124 -2.06 -8.42 14.58
C ALA A 124 -1.03 -9.04 15.53
N LYS A 125 -0.01 -9.74 15.00
CA LYS A 125 1.07 -10.37 15.77
C LYS A 125 2.20 -9.41 16.16
N TYR A 126 2.27 -8.21 15.58
CA TYR A 126 3.43 -7.30 15.66
C TYR A 126 3.05 -5.88 16.07
N GLU A 127 4.04 -5.14 16.60
CA GLU A 127 3.95 -3.71 16.92
C GLU A 127 3.97 -2.83 15.64
N VAL A 128 3.00 -3.04 14.75
CA VAL A 128 2.87 -2.35 13.48
C VAL A 128 1.42 -1.91 13.23
N SER A 129 1.24 -0.83 12.47
CA SER A 129 -0.09 -0.38 12.04
C SER A 129 -0.20 -0.48 10.51
N PRO A 130 -1.24 -1.14 9.97
CA PRO A 130 -1.37 -1.34 8.53
C PRO A 130 -2.04 -0.15 7.84
N VAL A 131 -1.58 0.17 6.63
CA VAL A 131 -2.31 0.94 5.62
C VAL A 131 -2.91 -0.08 4.66
N LEU A 132 -4.17 -0.46 4.86
CA LEU A 132 -4.80 -1.60 4.18
C LEU A 132 -5.29 -1.26 2.77
N ALA A 133 -5.79 -0.04 2.56
CA ALA A 133 -6.12 0.48 1.23
C ALA A 133 -4.93 1.33 0.75
N GLN A 134 -4.16 0.82 -0.21
CA GLN A 134 -3.01 1.53 -0.77
C GLN A 134 -2.85 1.15 -2.24
N GLN A 135 -3.27 2.03 -3.14
CA GLN A 135 -3.12 1.82 -4.59
C GLN A 135 -2.90 3.13 -5.33
N SER A 136 -2.03 3.09 -6.33
CA SER A 136 -1.78 4.21 -7.24
C SER A 136 -2.85 4.29 -8.35
N ILE A 137 -2.98 5.45 -8.98
CA ILE A 137 -3.85 5.65 -10.15
C ILE A 137 -3.54 4.62 -11.25
N ARG A 138 -2.26 4.32 -11.48
CA ARG A 138 -1.83 3.27 -12.41
C ARG A 138 -2.43 1.91 -12.07
N GLU A 139 -2.37 1.50 -10.80
CA GLU A 139 -2.93 0.23 -10.36
C GLU A 139 -4.46 0.21 -10.45
N LEU A 140 -5.12 1.30 -10.08
CA LEU A 140 -6.58 1.45 -10.23
C LEU A 140 -7.01 1.26 -11.69
N THR A 141 -6.34 1.94 -12.63
CA THR A 141 -6.61 1.83 -14.07
C THR A 141 -6.42 0.38 -14.56
N LEU A 142 -5.30 -0.25 -14.21
CA LEU A 142 -4.97 -1.60 -14.66
C LEU A 142 -5.88 -2.68 -14.05
N THR A 143 -6.44 -2.44 -12.87
CA THR A 143 -7.37 -3.36 -12.19
C THR A 143 -8.85 -3.03 -12.43
N ARG A 144 -9.13 -1.92 -13.10
CA ARG A 144 -10.50 -1.36 -13.31
C ARG A 144 -11.22 -1.13 -11.99
N ARG A 145 -10.53 -0.52 -11.03
CA ARG A 145 -11.05 -0.17 -9.70
C ARG A 145 -10.95 1.34 -9.48
N ASP A 146 -11.58 1.83 -8.43
CA ASP A 146 -11.55 3.23 -8.00
C ASP A 146 -11.32 3.35 -6.48
N PHE A 147 -11.04 4.55 -5.99
CA PHE A 147 -10.81 4.78 -4.56
C PHE A 147 -12.00 4.41 -3.68
N PRO A 148 -13.27 4.76 -4.01
CA PRO A 148 -14.41 4.32 -3.23
C PRO A 148 -14.52 2.80 -3.14
N GLY A 149 -14.25 2.08 -4.23
CA GLY A 149 -14.29 0.62 -4.28
C GLY A 149 -13.24 -0.02 -3.38
N ILE A 150 -11.97 0.44 -3.45
CA ILE A 150 -10.91 -0.15 -2.59
C ILE A 150 -11.12 0.16 -1.11
N VAL A 151 -11.61 1.35 -0.76
CA VAL A 151 -11.96 1.67 0.64
C VAL A 151 -13.14 0.80 1.11
N SER A 152 -14.15 0.59 0.25
CA SER A 152 -15.28 -0.28 0.55
C SER A 152 -14.85 -1.72 0.83
N ASP A 153 -14.02 -2.31 -0.02
CA ASP A 153 -13.54 -3.67 0.16
C ASP A 153 -12.81 -3.83 1.49
N VAL A 154 -11.89 -2.91 1.80
CA VAL A 154 -11.16 -2.93 3.07
C VAL A 154 -12.09 -2.74 4.26
N THR A 155 -13.07 -1.84 4.18
CA THR A 155 -14.07 -1.59 5.24
C THR A 155 -14.79 -2.88 5.64
N PHE A 156 -15.33 -3.61 4.65
CA PHE A 156 -16.04 -4.85 4.92
C PHE A 156 -15.12 -5.97 5.42
N LEU A 157 -13.89 -6.04 4.92
CA LEU A 157 -12.95 -7.07 5.35
C LEU A 157 -12.35 -6.77 6.74
N VAL A 158 -12.21 -5.50 7.13
CA VAL A 158 -11.92 -5.07 8.51
C VAL A 158 -13.07 -5.46 9.44
N PHE A 159 -14.32 -5.25 9.01
CA PHE A 159 -15.50 -5.71 9.73
C PHE A 159 -15.55 -7.24 9.83
N GLN A 160 -15.21 -7.96 8.74
CA GLN A 160 -15.12 -9.42 8.73
C GLN A 160 -14.19 -9.96 9.82
N GLU A 161 -13.01 -9.38 9.96
CA GLU A 161 -12.02 -9.82 10.96
C GLU A 161 -12.26 -9.21 12.35
N GLY A 162 -13.24 -8.31 12.50
CA GLY A 162 -13.49 -7.60 13.76
C GLY A 162 -12.28 -6.79 14.24
N TYR A 163 -11.46 -6.29 13.31
CA TYR A 163 -10.18 -5.66 13.63
C TYR A 163 -10.36 -4.23 14.15
N LYS A 164 -10.00 -4.01 15.41
CA LYS A 164 -10.15 -2.73 16.13
C LYS A 164 -8.80 -1.99 16.35
N GLY A 165 -7.70 -2.45 15.76
CA GLY A 165 -6.36 -1.85 15.93
C GLY A 165 -6.17 -0.51 15.21
N GLY A 166 -7.11 -0.10 14.36
CA GLY A 166 -7.02 1.06 13.49
C GLY A 166 -6.16 0.78 12.25
N TYR A 167 -6.53 1.37 11.12
CA TYR A 167 -5.82 1.20 9.85
C TYR A 167 -5.84 2.47 9.01
N GLY A 168 -4.84 2.63 8.16
CA GLY A 168 -4.74 3.73 7.19
C GLY A 168 -5.32 3.36 5.82
N ALA A 169 -5.57 4.40 5.03
CA ALA A 169 -5.87 4.31 3.60
C ALA A 169 -5.10 5.41 2.87
N ASP A 170 -4.35 5.05 1.83
CA ASP A 170 -3.41 5.90 1.11
C ASP A 170 -3.79 6.03 -0.37
N GLY A 171 -4.04 7.27 -0.79
CA GLY A 171 -4.02 7.64 -2.20
C GLY A 171 -2.56 7.69 -2.65
N ASP A 172 -2.07 6.60 -3.23
CA ASP A 172 -0.67 6.35 -3.48
C ASP A 172 -0.21 6.95 -4.82
N HIS A 173 0.93 7.67 -4.80
CA HIS A 173 1.54 8.30 -5.99
C HIS A 173 0.60 9.25 -6.77
N LEU A 174 -0.03 10.20 -6.06
CA LEU A 174 -0.91 11.18 -6.66
C LEU A 174 -0.12 12.38 -7.19
N LYS A 175 -0.42 12.80 -8.41
CA LYS A 175 0.30 13.86 -9.12
C LYS A 175 -0.51 15.14 -9.29
N THR A 176 -1.84 15.04 -9.24
CA THR A 176 -2.73 16.18 -9.50
C THR A 176 -3.64 16.48 -8.31
N MET A 177 -4.08 17.74 -8.22
CA MET A 177 -5.07 18.13 -7.21
C MET A 177 -6.38 17.36 -7.35
N ALA A 178 -6.77 17.01 -8.58
CA ALA A 178 -7.99 16.24 -8.85
C ALA A 178 -7.90 14.82 -8.29
N ASP A 179 -6.75 14.14 -8.42
CA ASP A 179 -6.52 12.82 -7.85
C ASP A 179 -6.55 12.87 -6.31
N ILE A 180 -5.93 13.93 -5.74
CA ILE A 180 -5.95 14.17 -4.28
C ILE A 180 -7.38 14.37 -3.79
N ASP A 181 -8.18 15.17 -4.49
CA ASP A 181 -9.59 15.38 -4.15
C ASP A 181 -10.42 14.09 -4.23
N ALA A 182 -10.18 13.26 -5.23
CA ALA A 182 -10.84 11.97 -5.38
C ALA A 182 -10.49 11.01 -4.20
N ALA A 183 -9.23 10.94 -3.79
CA ALA A 183 -8.80 10.14 -2.66
C ALA A 183 -9.39 10.65 -1.33
N LEU A 184 -9.38 11.96 -1.11
CA LEU A 184 -9.97 12.59 0.08
C LEU A 184 -11.50 12.38 0.14
N ALA A 185 -12.21 12.47 -0.99
CA ALA A 185 -13.65 12.22 -1.09
C ALA A 185 -14.00 10.74 -0.81
N ALA A 186 -13.11 9.82 -1.14
CA ALA A 186 -13.23 8.41 -0.78
C ALA A 186 -12.96 8.13 0.72
N GLY A 187 -12.52 9.14 1.48
CA GLY A 187 -12.27 9.01 2.92
C GLY A 187 -10.83 8.62 3.28
N MET A 188 -9.89 8.64 2.33
CA MET A 188 -8.49 8.29 2.58
C MET A 188 -7.79 9.35 3.44
N PRO A 189 -7.22 9.01 4.61
CA PRO A 189 -6.52 9.95 5.46
C PRO A 189 -5.03 10.14 5.07
N MET A 190 -4.44 9.23 4.31
CA MET A 190 -3.06 9.33 3.84
C MET A 190 -3.05 9.67 2.36
N ILE A 191 -2.15 10.57 1.99
CA ILE A 191 -1.89 11.00 0.61
C ILE A 191 -0.38 10.93 0.38
N THR A 192 0.03 10.11 -0.57
CA THR A 192 1.39 10.09 -1.11
C THR A 192 1.44 10.96 -2.37
N VAL A 193 2.16 12.07 -2.28
CA VAL A 193 2.35 12.99 -3.42
C VAL A 193 3.57 12.56 -4.20
N ASP A 194 3.37 12.27 -5.48
CA ASP A 194 4.44 12.01 -6.44
C ASP A 194 4.86 13.34 -7.11
N LEU A 195 6.10 13.73 -6.87
CA LEU A 195 6.64 15.00 -7.36
C LEU A 195 7.30 14.89 -8.74
N SER A 196 7.33 13.74 -9.39
CA SER A 196 8.07 13.49 -10.63
C SER A 196 7.70 14.44 -11.78
N ASP A 197 6.44 14.90 -11.85
CA ASP A 197 5.97 15.80 -12.91
C ASP A 197 6.31 17.29 -12.66
N VAL A 198 6.68 17.65 -11.43
CA VAL A 198 7.01 19.03 -11.01
C VAL A 198 8.46 19.17 -10.57
N MET A 199 9.19 18.10 -10.50
CA MET A 199 10.61 17.99 -10.23
C MET A 199 11.39 17.93 -11.54
N SER A 200 12.64 18.42 -11.57
CA SER A 200 13.54 18.24 -12.72
C SER A 200 14.79 17.50 -12.28
N ALA A 201 15.09 16.37 -12.92
CA ALA A 201 16.34 15.62 -12.67
C ALA A 201 17.53 16.17 -13.49
N ASP A 202 17.27 16.92 -14.56
CA ASP A 202 18.28 17.39 -15.52
C ASP A 202 19.41 18.23 -14.89
N PRO A 203 19.15 19.13 -13.93
CA PRO A 203 20.18 19.97 -13.32
C PRO A 203 21.32 19.16 -12.66
N ALA A 204 21.05 17.92 -12.24
CA ALA A 204 22.08 17.02 -11.68
C ALA A 204 23.19 16.70 -12.71
N LEU A 205 22.85 16.71 -14.02
CA LEU A 205 23.74 16.36 -15.12
C LEU A 205 24.31 17.57 -15.86
N TRP A 206 23.84 18.80 -15.56
CA TRP A 206 24.28 20.00 -16.26
C TRP A 206 25.71 20.40 -15.87
N SER A 207 26.40 21.06 -16.81
CA SER A 207 27.69 21.68 -16.53
C SER A 207 27.52 22.81 -15.50
N PRO A 208 28.58 23.14 -14.71
CA PRO A 208 28.51 24.25 -13.76
C PRO A 208 28.06 25.58 -14.41
N THR A 209 28.55 25.90 -15.59
CA THR A 209 28.16 27.11 -16.35
C THR A 209 26.66 27.14 -16.63
N LYS A 210 26.09 26.02 -17.11
CA LYS A 210 24.66 25.94 -17.36
C LYS A 210 23.83 26.05 -16.08
N VAL A 211 24.30 25.46 -14.97
CA VAL A 211 23.64 25.60 -13.66
C VAL A 211 23.64 27.07 -13.23
N ASP A 212 24.74 27.78 -13.39
CA ASP A 212 24.83 29.20 -13.06
C ASP A 212 23.90 30.07 -13.91
N GLU A 213 23.85 29.83 -15.22
CA GLU A 213 22.94 30.53 -16.17
C GLU A 213 21.46 30.32 -15.80
N GLU A 214 21.06 29.09 -15.52
CA GLU A 214 19.66 28.78 -15.17
C GLU A 214 19.32 29.26 -13.74
N PHE A 215 20.24 29.15 -12.79
CA PHE A 215 20.07 29.67 -11.44
C PHE A 215 19.94 31.21 -11.43
N ALA A 216 20.67 31.92 -12.31
CA ALA A 216 20.57 33.37 -12.44
C ALA A 216 19.18 33.85 -12.87
N LYS A 217 18.37 33.00 -13.49
CA LYS A 217 16.98 33.33 -13.92
C LYS A 217 15.97 33.26 -12.75
N LEU A 218 16.35 32.69 -11.63
CA LEU A 218 15.50 32.67 -10.43
C LEU A 218 15.41 34.09 -9.83
N ASP A 219 14.36 34.35 -9.06
CA ASP A 219 14.20 35.58 -8.31
C ASP A 219 15.41 35.89 -7.44
N ALA A 220 15.76 37.17 -7.29
CA ALA A 220 16.96 37.59 -6.57
C ALA A 220 16.95 37.22 -5.10
N ASP A 221 15.77 37.32 -4.44
CA ASP A 221 15.61 36.96 -3.04
C ASP A 221 15.73 35.46 -2.84
N ILE A 222 15.16 34.68 -3.78
CA ILE A 222 15.30 33.22 -3.78
C ILE A 222 16.77 32.84 -3.92
N ARG A 223 17.49 33.42 -4.89
CA ARG A 223 18.93 33.15 -5.09
C ARG A 223 19.76 33.47 -3.87
N SER A 224 19.54 34.66 -3.30
CA SER A 224 20.26 35.12 -2.09
C SER A 224 20.01 34.15 -0.94
N ASN A 225 18.77 33.77 -0.73
CA ASN A 225 18.38 32.84 0.33
C ASN A 225 19.03 31.45 0.17
N ILE A 226 19.02 30.89 -1.05
CA ILE A 226 19.63 29.58 -1.35
C ILE A 226 21.14 29.62 -1.10
N VAL A 227 21.82 30.65 -1.59
CA VAL A 227 23.28 30.80 -1.38
C VAL A 227 23.60 30.95 0.10
N GLN A 228 22.90 31.81 0.80
CA GLN A 228 23.14 32.06 2.21
C GLN A 228 22.89 30.83 3.09
N THR A 229 21.88 30.04 2.75
CA THR A 229 21.44 28.91 3.56
C THR A 229 22.27 27.65 3.28
N TYR A 230 22.63 27.39 2.00
CA TYR A 230 23.16 26.09 1.60
C TYR A 230 24.56 26.12 0.99
N ALA A 231 24.96 27.21 0.29
CA ALA A 231 26.22 27.21 -0.45
C ALA A 231 27.43 27.10 0.48
N ASP A 232 28.23 26.06 0.25
CA ASP A 232 29.42 25.72 1.02
C ASP A 232 29.16 25.57 2.53
N LYS A 233 27.96 25.13 2.88
CA LYS A 233 27.56 24.86 4.26
C LYS A 233 27.73 23.39 4.62
N THR A 234 27.99 23.16 5.88
CA THR A 234 28.07 21.84 6.50
C THR A 234 26.90 21.67 7.47
N PHE A 235 26.13 20.62 7.29
CA PHE A 235 24.98 20.27 8.11
C PHE A 235 25.31 19.09 9.00
N LEU A 236 25.16 19.26 10.30
CA LEU A 236 25.30 18.18 11.28
C LEU A 236 23.90 17.55 11.46
N GLN A 237 23.78 16.30 11.08
CA GLN A 237 22.54 15.54 11.10
C GLN A 237 22.74 14.27 11.94
N GLY A 238 22.48 14.35 13.24
CA GLY A 238 22.78 13.24 14.14
C GLY A 238 24.29 12.90 14.14
N SER A 239 24.62 11.66 13.73
CA SER A 239 26.00 11.20 13.58
C SER A 239 26.63 11.55 12.22
N SER A 240 25.83 12.05 11.29
CA SER A 240 26.24 12.32 9.90
C SER A 240 26.62 13.79 9.69
N THR A 241 27.68 14.02 8.94
CA THR A 241 28.12 15.36 8.49
C THR A 241 27.97 15.46 6.98
N ILE A 242 27.18 16.43 6.51
CA ILE A 242 26.82 16.58 5.10
C ILE A 242 27.30 17.96 4.64
N HIS A 243 28.14 17.98 3.61
CA HIS A 243 28.61 19.21 3.00
C HIS A 243 27.85 19.48 1.71
N CYS A 244 27.21 20.65 1.61
CA CYS A 244 26.54 21.11 0.41
C CYS A 244 27.37 22.16 -0.29
N SER A 245 28.00 21.84 -1.41
CA SER A 245 28.77 22.79 -2.20
C SER A 245 27.87 23.88 -2.80
N ALA A 246 28.46 25.03 -3.19
CA ALA A 246 27.74 26.08 -3.86
C ALA A 246 27.06 25.61 -5.16
N LEU A 247 27.72 24.73 -5.91
CA LEU A 247 27.15 24.12 -7.12
C LEU A 247 25.94 23.24 -6.79
N GLU A 248 26.06 22.40 -5.76
CA GLU A 248 24.99 21.47 -5.38
C GLU A 248 23.78 22.21 -4.80
N ALA A 249 24.00 23.29 -4.04
CA ALA A 249 22.90 24.16 -3.58
C ALA A 249 22.07 24.73 -4.73
N LYS A 250 22.73 25.17 -5.82
CA LYS A 250 22.05 25.69 -7.02
C LYS A 250 21.32 24.57 -7.76
N ARG A 251 21.92 23.38 -7.88
CA ARG A 251 21.26 22.20 -8.47
C ARG A 251 20.01 21.83 -7.70
N CYS A 252 20.09 21.73 -6.38
CA CYS A 252 18.93 21.43 -5.54
C CYS A 252 17.80 22.46 -5.75
N ALA A 253 18.12 23.74 -5.82
CA ALA A 253 17.13 24.79 -6.07
C ALA A 253 16.43 24.58 -7.41
N LEU A 254 17.19 24.34 -8.48
CA LEU A 254 16.64 24.10 -9.82
C LEU A 254 15.84 22.81 -9.93
N MET A 255 16.23 21.78 -9.18
CA MET A 255 15.55 20.49 -9.17
C MET A 255 14.23 20.51 -8.39
N TYR A 256 14.21 21.16 -7.21
CA TYR A 256 13.19 20.88 -6.19
C TYR A 256 12.26 22.04 -5.84
N LEU A 257 12.62 23.33 -6.07
CA LEU A 257 11.80 24.45 -5.56
C LEU A 257 10.35 24.39 -6.03
N LYS A 258 10.09 24.12 -7.31
CA LYS A 258 8.72 24.01 -7.85
C LYS A 258 7.94 22.85 -7.20
N ALA A 259 8.62 21.73 -6.97
CA ALA A 259 8.03 20.58 -6.32
C ALA A 259 7.69 20.84 -4.84
N LEU A 260 8.54 21.59 -4.14
CA LEU A 260 8.31 21.99 -2.75
C LEU A 260 7.16 23.00 -2.63
N ASP A 261 7.01 23.92 -3.59
CA ASP A 261 5.88 24.82 -3.65
C ASP A 261 4.56 24.08 -3.96
N PHE A 262 4.62 23.03 -4.78
CA PHE A 262 3.48 22.14 -4.99
C PHE A 262 3.13 21.38 -3.71
N SER A 263 4.12 20.84 -3.01
CA SER A 263 3.94 20.15 -1.72
C SER A 263 3.27 21.05 -0.68
N ARG A 264 3.63 22.34 -0.61
CA ARG A 264 2.97 23.32 0.25
C ARG A 264 1.49 23.50 -0.11
N ARG A 265 1.18 23.69 -1.39
CA ARG A 265 -0.21 23.82 -1.86
C ARG A 265 -1.04 22.58 -1.51
N VAL A 266 -0.47 21.40 -1.67
CA VAL A 266 -1.14 20.13 -1.30
C VAL A 266 -1.39 20.06 0.20
N ASP A 267 -0.37 20.38 1.03
CA ASP A 267 -0.51 20.35 2.49
C ASP A 267 -1.60 21.32 2.98
N ASP A 268 -1.61 22.56 2.46
CA ASP A 268 -2.64 23.54 2.80
C ASP A 268 -4.05 23.08 2.38
N HIS A 269 -4.17 22.47 1.20
CA HIS A 269 -5.43 21.94 0.70
C HIS A 269 -5.98 20.80 1.57
N ILE A 270 -5.12 19.82 1.90
CA ILE A 270 -5.52 18.69 2.76
C ILE A 270 -5.86 19.20 4.16
N ARG A 271 -5.04 20.11 4.70
CA ARG A 271 -5.27 20.73 6.01
C ARG A 271 -6.61 21.48 6.09
N GLY A 272 -6.98 22.18 5.02
CA GLY A 272 -8.26 22.85 4.91
C GLY A 272 -9.46 21.90 4.98
N LYS A 273 -9.32 20.67 4.47
CA LYS A 273 -10.40 19.67 4.47
C LYS A 273 -10.42 18.76 5.69
N ARG A 274 -9.27 18.45 6.30
CA ARG A 274 -9.13 17.43 7.35
C ARG A 274 -8.53 17.94 8.67
N GLY A 275 -8.21 19.24 8.76
CA GLY A 275 -7.51 19.81 9.91
C GLY A 275 -6.12 19.16 10.08
N SER A 276 -5.86 18.55 11.25
CA SER A 276 -4.61 17.83 11.52
C SER A 276 -4.71 16.31 11.34
N ASN A 277 -5.89 15.80 10.91
CA ASN A 277 -6.15 14.36 10.84
C ASN A 277 -5.86 13.79 9.45
N TYR A 278 -4.60 13.87 9.02
CA TYR A 278 -4.12 13.32 7.76
C TYR A 278 -2.65 12.92 7.87
N ASP A 279 -2.20 12.09 6.94
CA ASP A 279 -0.80 11.73 6.71
C ASP A 279 -0.40 12.26 5.33
N LEU A 280 0.65 13.07 5.27
CA LEU A 280 1.24 13.50 4.00
C LEU A 280 2.58 12.80 3.82
N GLU A 281 2.72 12.08 2.74
CA GLU A 281 3.97 11.51 2.27
C GLU A 281 4.47 12.25 1.04
N ILE A 282 5.76 12.57 1.01
CA ILE A 282 6.43 13.16 -0.14
C ILE A 282 7.31 12.09 -0.80
N SER A 283 6.97 11.73 -2.05
CA SER A 283 7.73 10.80 -2.87
C SER A 283 8.68 11.56 -3.79
N ILE A 284 9.97 11.22 -3.70
CA ILE A 284 11.07 11.71 -4.53
C ILE A 284 11.89 10.55 -5.12
N ASP A 285 11.34 9.36 -5.12
CA ASP A 285 12.02 8.14 -5.58
C ASP A 285 11.85 7.84 -7.08
N GLU A 286 10.90 8.47 -7.75
CA GLU A 286 10.65 8.34 -9.19
C GLU A 286 11.66 9.19 -10.03
N THR A 287 12.96 9.10 -9.71
CA THR A 287 14.07 9.75 -10.41
C THR A 287 14.99 8.72 -11.03
N THR A 288 15.88 9.13 -11.94
CA THR A 288 16.87 8.24 -12.58
C THR A 288 18.10 7.98 -11.71
N THR A 289 18.38 8.88 -10.75
CA THR A 289 19.56 8.81 -9.87
C THR A 289 19.14 8.72 -8.41
N PRO A 290 19.96 8.09 -7.53
CA PRO A 290 19.69 8.07 -6.10
C PRO A 290 19.59 9.50 -5.52
N THR A 291 18.76 9.66 -4.50
CA THR A 291 18.71 10.89 -3.71
C THR A 291 20.01 11.01 -2.90
N LEU A 292 20.78 12.07 -3.13
CA LEU A 292 21.99 12.33 -2.37
C LEU A 292 21.65 12.89 -0.96
N PRO A 293 22.54 12.74 0.04
CA PRO A 293 22.30 13.32 1.37
C PRO A 293 22.03 14.82 1.36
N GLU A 294 22.77 15.60 0.58
CA GLU A 294 22.58 17.04 0.41
C GLU A 294 21.21 17.40 -0.20
N HIS A 295 20.72 16.58 -1.14
CA HIS A 295 19.36 16.72 -1.67
C HIS A 295 18.31 16.51 -0.57
N HIS A 296 18.49 15.46 0.24
CA HIS A 296 17.54 15.16 1.32
C HIS A 296 17.53 16.25 2.40
N VAL A 297 18.70 16.78 2.78
CA VAL A 297 18.80 17.93 3.72
C VAL A 297 18.10 19.14 3.14
N PHE A 298 18.35 19.47 1.85
CA PHE A 298 17.70 20.59 1.17
C PHE A 298 16.19 20.46 1.21
N ILE A 299 15.66 19.30 0.80
CA ILE A 299 14.22 19.04 0.76
C ILE A 299 13.61 19.14 2.16
N ALA A 300 14.21 18.49 3.15
CA ALA A 300 13.72 18.50 4.53
C ALA A 300 13.69 19.92 5.13
N THR A 301 14.76 20.68 4.91
CA THR A 301 14.87 22.07 5.38
C THR A 301 13.83 22.97 4.70
N GLU A 302 13.67 22.87 3.37
CA GLU A 302 12.73 23.69 2.62
C GLU A 302 11.26 23.30 2.89
N LEU A 303 10.94 22.05 3.15
CA LEU A 303 9.61 21.63 3.62
C LEU A 303 9.30 22.25 5.00
N ALA A 304 10.27 22.21 5.91
CA ALA A 304 10.13 22.83 7.24
C ALA A 304 9.93 24.34 7.15
N ARG A 305 10.69 25.05 6.30
CA ARG A 305 10.56 26.50 6.07
C ARG A 305 9.20 26.89 5.48
N ARG A 306 8.62 26.01 4.69
CA ARG A 306 7.26 26.15 4.13
C ARG A 306 6.19 25.66 5.11
N GLU A 307 6.54 25.26 6.30
CA GLU A 307 5.63 24.69 7.30
C GLU A 307 4.82 23.48 6.82
N VAL A 308 5.34 22.74 5.82
CA VAL A 308 4.72 21.51 5.34
C VAL A 308 4.92 20.40 6.38
N LYS A 309 3.81 19.81 6.83
CA LYS A 309 3.84 18.80 7.90
C LYS A 309 3.84 17.40 7.31
N VAL A 310 5.00 16.94 6.89
CA VAL A 310 5.16 15.58 6.36
C VAL A 310 5.06 14.52 7.47
N SER A 311 4.47 13.38 7.12
CA SER A 311 4.45 12.15 7.95
C SER A 311 5.58 11.22 7.55
N SER A 312 5.93 11.20 6.27
CA SER A 312 7.01 10.39 5.70
C SER A 312 7.59 11.03 4.44
N ILE A 313 8.84 10.70 4.15
CA ILE A 313 9.51 11.02 2.87
C ILE A 313 10.07 9.72 2.30
N ALA A 314 9.92 9.54 0.98
CA ALA A 314 10.44 8.40 0.24
C ALA A 314 11.62 8.84 -0.67
N PRO A 315 12.89 8.73 -0.21
CA PRO A 315 14.05 8.94 -1.06
C PRO A 315 14.26 7.77 -2.01
N ARG A 316 14.91 8.02 -3.15
CA ARG A 316 15.48 6.94 -3.97
C ARG A 316 16.81 6.49 -3.38
N PHE A 317 16.88 5.25 -2.93
CA PHE A 317 18.10 4.68 -2.37
C PHE A 317 19.03 4.15 -3.48
N VAL A 318 20.34 3.98 -3.13
CA VAL A 318 21.32 3.35 -4.00
C VAL A 318 20.96 1.89 -4.26
N GLY A 319 21.27 1.39 -5.46
CA GLY A 319 20.86 0.07 -5.93
C GLY A 319 19.45 0.09 -6.52
N GLU A 320 18.84 -1.08 -6.66
CA GLU A 320 17.54 -1.18 -7.32
C GLU A 320 16.49 -1.92 -6.49
N PHE A 321 15.32 -1.29 -6.40
CA PHE A 321 14.12 -1.79 -5.74
C PHE A 321 13.09 -2.22 -6.79
N GLN A 322 13.45 -3.22 -7.61
CA GLN A 322 12.56 -3.71 -8.66
C GLN A 322 11.39 -4.52 -8.07
N LYS A 323 10.28 -4.53 -8.79
CA LYS A 323 9.06 -5.24 -8.38
C LYS A 323 9.26 -6.76 -8.31
N GLY A 324 8.76 -7.40 -7.26
CA GLY A 324 8.65 -8.86 -7.14
C GLY A 324 9.93 -9.63 -6.80
N ILE A 325 11.07 -8.96 -6.66
CA ILE A 325 12.38 -9.59 -6.37
C ILE A 325 13.12 -8.86 -5.25
N ASP A 326 14.15 -9.50 -4.70
CA ASP A 326 14.99 -8.89 -3.66
C ASP A 326 15.82 -7.72 -4.21
N TYR A 327 16.40 -6.95 -3.30
CA TYR A 327 17.28 -5.81 -3.60
C TYR A 327 18.45 -6.22 -4.51
N ILE A 328 18.74 -5.36 -5.49
CA ILE A 328 19.88 -5.54 -6.39
C ILE A 328 20.90 -4.45 -6.10
N GLY A 329 22.08 -4.84 -5.62
CA GLY A 329 23.18 -3.93 -5.33
C GLY A 329 24.03 -4.38 -4.15
N SER A 330 24.93 -3.49 -3.71
CA SER A 330 25.74 -3.71 -2.52
C SER A 330 24.95 -3.35 -1.27
N THR A 331 24.61 -4.34 -0.46
CA THR A 331 23.92 -4.12 0.84
C THR A 331 24.73 -3.22 1.78
N THR A 332 26.07 -3.32 1.74
CA THR A 332 26.95 -2.43 2.55
C THR A 332 26.89 -0.98 2.08
N LYS A 333 26.85 -0.71 0.78
CA LYS A 333 26.69 0.65 0.25
C LYS A 333 25.30 1.19 0.58
N PHE A 334 24.29 0.36 0.42
CA PHE A 334 22.91 0.69 0.80
C PHE A 334 22.84 1.08 2.29
N GLU A 335 23.35 0.23 3.18
CA GLU A 335 23.28 0.47 4.62
C GLU A 335 23.96 1.79 5.02
N LYS A 336 25.15 2.07 4.47
CA LYS A 336 25.87 3.33 4.73
C LYS A 336 25.06 4.56 4.31
N GLN A 337 24.52 4.57 3.10
CA GLN A 337 23.72 5.69 2.61
C GLN A 337 22.39 5.79 3.37
N PHE A 338 21.73 4.66 3.62
CA PHE A 338 20.45 4.61 4.33
C PHE A 338 20.55 5.16 5.75
N ALA A 339 21.65 4.88 6.48
CA ALA A 339 21.90 5.43 7.80
C ALA A 339 21.91 6.95 7.78
N VAL A 340 22.56 7.57 6.78
CA VAL A 340 22.59 9.04 6.63
C VAL A 340 21.19 9.60 6.41
N HIS A 341 20.36 8.97 5.55
CA HIS A 341 18.98 9.39 5.36
C HIS A 341 18.14 9.29 6.65
N CYS A 342 18.38 8.26 7.46
CA CYS A 342 17.73 8.14 8.77
C CYS A 342 18.16 9.25 9.75
N ASP A 343 19.44 9.62 9.77
CA ASP A 343 19.95 10.72 10.59
C ASP A 343 19.32 12.05 10.17
N ILE A 344 19.21 12.31 8.86
CA ILE A 344 18.54 13.51 8.33
C ILE A 344 17.08 13.54 8.78
N ALA A 345 16.35 12.44 8.62
CA ALA A 345 14.94 12.37 9.02
C ALA A 345 14.74 12.64 10.52
N LYS A 346 15.61 12.08 11.38
CA LYS A 346 15.59 12.29 12.83
C LYS A 346 15.84 13.75 13.19
N ALA A 347 16.82 14.39 12.55
CA ALA A 347 17.20 15.78 12.82
C ALA A 347 16.18 16.81 12.32
N ASN A 348 15.37 16.46 11.30
CA ASN A 348 14.42 17.37 10.65
C ASN A 348 12.95 17.02 10.96
N GLY A 349 12.60 16.89 12.23
CA GLY A 349 11.22 16.69 12.70
C GLY A 349 10.83 15.23 12.91
N GLY A 350 11.71 14.28 12.66
CA GLY A 350 11.52 12.87 12.97
C GLY A 350 10.39 12.22 12.15
N TYR A 351 10.21 12.60 10.89
CA TYR A 351 9.30 11.92 9.99
C TYR A 351 9.78 10.50 9.68
N LYS A 352 8.90 9.65 9.18
CA LYS A 352 9.24 8.28 8.80
C LYS A 352 10.02 8.27 7.48
N ILE A 353 11.04 7.41 7.38
CA ILE A 353 11.56 7.03 6.06
C ILE A 353 10.57 6.05 5.43
N SER A 354 10.11 6.37 4.23
CA SER A 354 9.25 5.49 3.44
C SER A 354 10.06 4.66 2.45
N ILE A 355 9.80 3.36 2.43
CA ILE A 355 10.49 2.41 1.55
C ILE A 355 9.51 2.01 0.44
N HIS A 356 9.60 2.68 -0.70
CA HIS A 356 8.80 2.34 -1.87
C HIS A 356 9.33 1.08 -2.57
N SER A 357 8.44 0.36 -3.25
CA SER A 357 8.76 -0.97 -3.80
C SER A 357 9.44 -1.89 -2.79
N GLY A 358 9.07 -1.72 -1.52
CA GLY A 358 9.72 -2.37 -0.39
C GLY A 358 9.40 -3.86 -0.26
N SER A 359 8.40 -4.40 -0.97
CA SER A 359 8.11 -5.83 -0.89
C SER A 359 9.27 -6.70 -1.35
N ASP A 360 9.49 -7.80 -0.63
CA ASP A 360 10.50 -8.82 -0.94
C ASP A 360 11.96 -8.36 -0.90
N LYS A 361 12.27 -7.23 -0.26
CA LYS A 361 13.64 -6.69 -0.12
C LYS A 361 14.35 -7.24 1.12
N PHE A 362 14.27 -8.56 1.28
CA PHE A 362 14.66 -9.27 2.50
C PHE A 362 16.12 -9.07 2.90
N SER A 363 17.02 -8.95 1.92
CA SER A 363 18.46 -8.76 2.17
C SER A 363 18.80 -7.42 2.83
N VAL A 364 17.98 -6.39 2.70
CA VAL A 364 18.21 -5.06 3.29
C VAL A 364 17.32 -4.74 4.50
N TYR A 365 16.32 -5.54 4.80
CA TYR A 365 15.40 -5.32 5.91
C TYR A 365 16.10 -5.19 7.28
N PRO A 366 17.11 -6.02 7.62
CA PRO A 366 17.81 -5.87 8.90
C PRO A 366 18.47 -4.49 9.07
N ALA A 367 19.03 -3.92 7.99
CA ALA A 367 19.59 -2.58 8.01
C ALA A 367 18.49 -1.51 8.14
N ILE A 368 17.37 -1.67 7.40
CA ILE A 368 16.23 -0.75 7.46
C ILE A 368 15.68 -0.68 8.89
N GLY A 369 15.40 -1.80 9.52
CA GLY A 369 14.88 -1.87 10.88
C GLY A 369 15.82 -1.22 11.90
N ARG A 370 17.12 -1.54 11.85
CA ARG A 370 18.13 -0.99 12.77
C ARG A 370 18.23 0.53 12.67
N HIS A 371 18.46 1.08 11.48
CA HIS A 371 18.76 2.50 11.32
C HIS A 371 17.55 3.40 11.51
N THR A 372 16.36 2.95 11.15
CA THR A 372 15.11 3.69 11.40
C THR A 372 14.69 3.65 12.86
N GLY A 373 15.20 2.71 13.67
CA GLY A 373 14.65 2.44 15.00
C GLY A 373 13.16 2.14 14.93
N MET A 374 12.72 1.41 13.92
CA MET A 374 11.33 1.09 13.58
C MET A 374 10.46 2.30 13.18
N ARG A 375 10.99 3.52 13.08
CA ARG A 375 10.22 4.68 12.61
C ARG A 375 10.23 4.75 11.08
N LEU A 376 9.38 3.95 10.46
CA LEU A 376 9.34 3.78 9.00
C LEU A 376 7.93 3.55 8.46
N HIS A 377 7.79 3.70 7.14
CA HIS A 377 6.67 3.20 6.36
C HIS A 377 7.19 2.24 5.29
N LEU A 378 6.78 0.97 5.34
CA LEU A 378 7.17 -0.03 4.34
C LEU A 378 6.01 -0.24 3.35
N LYS A 379 6.20 0.09 2.07
CA LYS A 379 5.18 -0.16 1.02
C LYS A 379 5.37 -1.52 0.38
N THR A 380 4.37 -2.41 0.57
CA THR A 380 4.37 -3.77 0.03
C THR A 380 3.23 -4.02 -0.97
N ALA A 381 2.70 -2.95 -1.57
CA ALA A 381 1.66 -3.07 -2.59
C ALA A 381 2.07 -4.04 -3.70
N GLY A 382 1.17 -4.94 -4.07
CA GLY A 382 1.36 -5.94 -5.11
C GLY A 382 1.94 -7.28 -4.65
N THR A 383 2.43 -7.42 -3.42
CA THR A 383 2.91 -8.72 -2.94
C THR A 383 1.77 -9.72 -2.71
N SER A 384 0.59 -9.26 -2.27
CA SER A 384 -0.61 -10.08 -2.14
C SER A 384 -1.09 -10.66 -3.48
N TRP A 385 -0.84 -9.95 -4.60
CA TRP A 385 -1.09 -10.48 -5.93
C TRP A 385 -0.29 -11.75 -6.23
N LEU A 386 1.00 -11.78 -5.87
CA LEU A 386 1.82 -12.97 -6.07
C LEU A 386 1.35 -14.16 -5.21
N GLN A 387 0.79 -13.89 -4.03
CA GLN A 387 0.18 -14.95 -3.21
C GLN A 387 -1.12 -15.46 -3.86
N ALA A 388 -1.92 -14.60 -4.46
CA ALA A 388 -3.08 -15.03 -5.27
C ALA A 388 -2.65 -15.94 -6.43
N VAL A 389 -1.62 -15.54 -7.18
CA VAL A 389 -1.06 -16.34 -8.28
C VAL A 389 -0.52 -17.68 -7.78
N LEU A 390 0.12 -17.71 -6.60
CA LEU A 390 0.59 -18.95 -5.96
C LEU A 390 -0.55 -19.90 -5.62
N VAL A 391 -1.63 -19.38 -5.07
CA VAL A 391 -2.83 -20.19 -4.77
C VAL A 391 -3.42 -20.76 -6.05
N VAL A 392 -3.60 -19.94 -7.10
CA VAL A 392 -4.07 -20.43 -8.40
C VAL A 392 -3.17 -21.53 -8.96
N ALA A 393 -1.84 -21.37 -8.85
CA ALA A 393 -0.89 -22.40 -9.30
C ALA A 393 -1.06 -23.75 -8.59
N ARG A 394 -1.53 -23.73 -7.33
CA ARG A 394 -1.77 -24.93 -6.51
C ARG A 394 -3.13 -25.59 -6.76
N VAL A 395 -4.18 -24.78 -6.99
CA VAL A 395 -5.57 -25.26 -7.02
C VAL A 395 -6.13 -25.39 -8.44
N ASP A 396 -5.59 -24.65 -9.41
CA ASP A 396 -6.00 -24.70 -10.83
C ASP A 396 -4.76 -24.59 -11.75
N PRO A 397 -4.02 -25.70 -11.93
CA PRO A 397 -2.87 -25.76 -12.83
C PRO A 397 -3.17 -25.35 -14.27
N THR A 398 -4.37 -25.63 -14.77
CA THR A 398 -4.79 -25.30 -16.14
C THR A 398 -4.90 -23.78 -16.31
N LEU A 399 -5.60 -23.11 -15.40
CA LEU A 399 -5.69 -21.66 -15.37
C LEU A 399 -4.28 -21.03 -15.23
N PHE A 400 -3.46 -21.57 -14.35
CA PHE A 400 -2.11 -21.02 -14.12
C PHE A 400 -1.24 -21.08 -15.39
N ARG A 401 -1.28 -22.18 -16.16
CA ARG A 401 -0.58 -22.26 -17.46
C ARG A 401 -1.06 -21.19 -18.43
N ARG A 402 -2.37 -20.97 -18.50
CA ARG A 402 -2.95 -19.88 -19.31
C ARG A 402 -2.47 -18.52 -18.84
N MET A 403 -2.40 -18.29 -17.53
CA MET A 403 -1.88 -17.04 -16.94
C MET A 403 -0.43 -16.80 -17.34
N VAL A 404 0.46 -17.80 -17.28
CA VAL A 404 1.87 -17.62 -17.64
C VAL A 404 2.02 -17.32 -19.15
N LYS A 405 1.29 -18.02 -20.01
CA LYS A 405 1.28 -17.73 -21.47
C LYS A 405 0.80 -16.31 -21.76
N LYS A 406 -0.27 -15.88 -21.11
CA LYS A 406 -0.78 -14.50 -21.23
C LYS A 406 0.20 -13.47 -20.66
N ALA A 407 0.88 -13.77 -19.55
CA ALA A 407 1.90 -12.92 -18.95
C ALA A 407 3.06 -12.70 -19.94
N LEU A 408 3.56 -13.76 -20.57
CA LEU A 408 4.59 -13.68 -21.60
C LEU A 408 4.16 -12.79 -22.77
N ALA A 409 2.94 -12.96 -23.26
CA ALA A 409 2.36 -12.12 -24.32
C ALA A 409 2.17 -10.66 -23.94
N SER A 410 1.95 -10.36 -22.65
CA SER A 410 1.74 -9.00 -22.13
C SER A 410 3.02 -8.33 -21.62
N PHE A 411 4.15 -9.00 -21.63
CA PHE A 411 5.38 -8.54 -20.98
C PHE A 411 5.92 -7.23 -21.58
N ALA A 412 5.97 -7.13 -22.90
CA ALA A 412 6.47 -5.93 -23.59
C ALA A 412 5.66 -4.66 -23.23
N ASP A 413 4.35 -4.79 -23.07
CA ASP A 413 3.51 -3.65 -22.64
C ASP A 413 3.73 -3.32 -21.16
N ALA A 414 3.88 -4.34 -20.31
CA ALA A 414 4.11 -4.14 -18.88
C ALA A 414 5.47 -3.45 -18.60
N THR A 415 6.51 -3.73 -19.38
CA THR A 415 7.84 -3.09 -19.23
C THR A 415 7.85 -1.61 -19.57
N ARG A 416 6.83 -1.08 -20.28
CA ARG A 416 6.66 0.37 -20.46
C ARG A 416 6.26 1.08 -19.16
N LEU A 417 5.70 0.34 -18.21
CA LEU A 417 5.20 0.87 -16.94
C LEU A 417 6.11 0.55 -15.74
N TYR A 418 6.95 -0.47 -15.87
CA TYR A 418 7.80 -0.97 -14.80
C TYR A 418 9.22 -1.25 -15.30
N HIS A 419 10.21 -0.63 -14.64
CA HIS A 419 11.61 -0.99 -14.86
C HIS A 419 11.92 -2.34 -14.21
N VAL A 420 12.31 -3.33 -15.00
CA VAL A 420 12.68 -4.69 -14.57
C VAL A 420 13.82 -5.24 -15.41
N THR A 421 14.58 -6.17 -14.83
CA THR A 421 15.72 -6.85 -15.48
C THR A 421 15.43 -8.32 -15.73
N THR A 422 14.15 -8.66 -15.98
CA THR A 422 13.70 -10.03 -16.25
C THR A 422 14.31 -10.59 -17.54
N ASN A 423 14.90 -11.77 -17.46
CA ASN A 423 15.29 -12.56 -18.62
C ASN A 423 14.14 -13.51 -19.01
N ILE A 424 13.36 -13.13 -20.00
CA ILE A 424 12.22 -13.95 -20.47
C ILE A 424 12.65 -15.33 -20.96
N ALA A 425 13.84 -15.47 -21.54
CA ALA A 425 14.35 -16.77 -22.00
C ALA A 425 14.66 -17.75 -20.86
N ALA A 426 14.77 -17.25 -19.62
CA ALA A 426 14.96 -18.08 -18.44
C ALA A 426 13.63 -18.58 -17.82
N VAL A 427 12.48 -18.11 -18.32
CA VAL A 427 11.17 -18.59 -17.86
C VAL A 427 10.91 -19.96 -18.50
N PRO A 428 10.68 -21.00 -17.68
CA PRO A 428 10.46 -22.35 -18.21
C PRO A 428 9.18 -22.44 -19.06
N ASP A 429 9.18 -23.34 -20.04
CA ASP A 429 7.97 -23.71 -20.74
C ASP A 429 7.00 -24.41 -19.77
N VAL A 430 5.87 -23.77 -19.50
CA VAL A 430 4.88 -24.26 -18.53
C VAL A 430 4.19 -25.56 -18.97
N ASP A 431 4.18 -25.88 -20.27
CA ASP A 431 3.61 -27.12 -20.78
C ASP A 431 4.53 -28.32 -20.54
N ALA A 432 5.82 -28.09 -20.36
CA ALA A 432 6.78 -29.10 -19.99
C ALA A 432 6.83 -29.41 -18.48
N LEU A 433 6.18 -28.60 -17.64
CA LEU A 433 6.18 -28.77 -16.19
C LEU A 433 5.00 -29.63 -15.72
N THR A 434 5.23 -30.44 -14.68
CA THR A 434 4.15 -31.10 -13.95
C THR A 434 3.40 -30.10 -13.09
N ASP A 435 2.13 -30.42 -12.71
CA ASP A 435 1.33 -29.53 -11.86
C ASP A 435 2.01 -29.22 -10.53
N GLN A 436 2.73 -30.18 -9.94
CA GLN A 436 3.50 -30.00 -8.71
C GLN A 436 4.71 -29.06 -8.84
N GLN A 437 5.20 -28.87 -10.06
CA GLN A 437 6.32 -27.95 -10.33
C GLN A 437 5.87 -26.50 -10.57
N LEU A 438 4.63 -26.28 -10.99
CA LEU A 438 4.13 -24.96 -11.35
C LEU A 438 4.27 -23.90 -10.24
N PRO A 439 3.94 -24.18 -8.96
CA PRO A 439 4.12 -23.21 -7.89
C PRO A 439 5.56 -22.70 -7.72
N ARG A 440 6.57 -23.51 -8.11
CA ARG A 440 7.99 -23.13 -8.02
C ARG A 440 8.39 -21.99 -8.95
N LEU A 441 7.55 -21.66 -9.97
CA LEU A 441 7.79 -20.49 -10.80
C LEU A 441 7.74 -19.19 -9.97
N LEU A 442 7.05 -19.20 -8.83
CA LEU A 442 6.98 -18.07 -7.90
C LEU A 442 8.24 -17.92 -7.03
N ASP A 443 9.12 -18.93 -7.02
CA ASP A 443 10.41 -18.87 -6.32
C ASP A 443 11.52 -18.38 -7.26
N ALA A 444 11.38 -18.60 -8.58
CA ALA A 444 12.35 -18.20 -9.57
C ALA A 444 12.21 -16.72 -9.93
N ARG A 445 13.32 -15.98 -9.91
CA ARG A 445 13.41 -14.54 -10.11
C ARG A 445 12.63 -14.05 -11.34
N ASP A 446 12.91 -14.63 -12.51
CA ASP A 446 12.41 -14.12 -13.78
C ASP A 446 10.93 -14.39 -13.97
N SER A 447 10.45 -15.58 -13.66
CA SER A 447 9.03 -15.92 -13.73
C SER A 447 8.21 -15.19 -12.65
N ARG A 448 8.77 -15.00 -11.45
CA ARG A 448 8.15 -14.21 -10.39
C ARG A 448 7.95 -12.75 -10.81
N GLN A 449 8.99 -12.13 -11.40
CA GLN A 449 8.94 -10.75 -11.87
C GLN A 449 7.99 -10.58 -13.06
N LEU A 450 8.04 -11.52 -14.03
CA LEU A 450 7.07 -11.59 -15.13
C LEU A 450 5.63 -11.55 -14.60
N LEU A 451 5.26 -12.49 -13.71
CA LEU A 451 3.91 -12.60 -13.16
C LEU A 451 3.52 -11.38 -12.31
N HIS A 452 4.52 -10.74 -11.65
CA HIS A 452 4.26 -9.55 -10.85
C HIS A 452 3.83 -8.35 -11.68
N ILE A 453 4.54 -8.03 -12.78
CA ILE A 453 4.30 -6.81 -13.54
C ILE A 453 3.18 -6.92 -14.57
N THR A 454 2.84 -8.14 -14.99
CA THR A 454 1.82 -8.38 -16.03
C THR A 454 0.40 -8.51 -15.49
N TYR A 455 0.19 -8.25 -14.20
CA TYR A 455 -1.14 -8.35 -13.57
C TYR A 455 -2.25 -7.59 -14.32
N GLY A 456 -1.93 -6.43 -14.90
CA GLY A 456 -2.87 -5.66 -15.70
C GLY A 456 -3.33 -6.41 -16.93
N GLY A 457 -2.41 -7.06 -17.68
CA GLY A 457 -2.73 -7.89 -18.83
C GLY A 457 -3.56 -9.12 -18.45
N LEU A 458 -3.28 -9.72 -17.29
CA LEU A 458 -4.02 -10.87 -16.77
C LEU A 458 -5.43 -10.48 -16.32
N LEU A 459 -5.59 -9.41 -15.54
CA LEU A 459 -6.86 -8.96 -15.02
C LEU A 459 -7.75 -8.26 -16.05
N ASN A 460 -7.20 -7.86 -17.20
CA ASN A 460 -7.98 -7.33 -18.32
C ASN A 460 -8.44 -8.42 -19.31
N ASP A 461 -7.97 -9.66 -19.15
CA ASP A 461 -8.53 -10.83 -19.83
C ASP A 461 -9.74 -11.34 -19.02
N PRO A 462 -10.98 -11.32 -19.58
CA PRO A 462 -12.20 -11.63 -18.81
C PRO A 462 -12.22 -13.06 -18.25
N GLU A 463 -11.74 -14.03 -19.02
CA GLU A 463 -11.77 -15.45 -18.61
C GLU A 463 -10.72 -15.73 -17.52
N ILE A 464 -9.50 -15.19 -17.67
CA ILE A 464 -8.45 -15.31 -16.66
C ILE A 464 -8.89 -14.59 -15.38
N ARG A 465 -9.47 -13.38 -15.49
CA ARG A 465 -9.99 -12.66 -14.33
C ARG A 465 -11.05 -13.47 -13.60
N ALA A 466 -12.06 -13.98 -14.30
CA ALA A 466 -13.13 -14.78 -13.70
C ALA A 466 -12.57 -16.02 -13.00
N GLY A 467 -11.69 -16.77 -13.67
CA GLY A 467 -11.08 -17.97 -13.08
C GLY A 467 -10.23 -17.67 -11.83
N ILE A 468 -9.46 -16.56 -11.82
CA ILE A 468 -8.72 -16.14 -10.61
C ILE A 468 -9.67 -15.90 -9.44
N PHE A 469 -10.74 -15.12 -9.65
CA PHE A 469 -11.69 -14.82 -8.56
C PHE A 469 -12.44 -16.09 -8.10
N GLU A 470 -12.85 -16.96 -9.01
CA GLU A 470 -13.49 -18.24 -8.68
C GLU A 470 -12.56 -19.13 -7.84
N ALA A 471 -11.31 -19.29 -8.28
CA ALA A 471 -10.31 -20.08 -7.55
C ALA A 471 -10.05 -19.53 -6.15
N LEU A 472 -9.90 -18.20 -6.00
CA LEU A 472 -9.62 -17.58 -4.72
C LEU A 472 -10.83 -17.58 -3.77
N VAL A 473 -12.04 -17.38 -4.27
CA VAL A 473 -13.27 -17.44 -3.46
C VAL A 473 -13.52 -18.87 -2.96
N ALA A 474 -13.28 -19.87 -3.81
CA ALA A 474 -13.41 -21.28 -3.43
C ALA A 474 -12.32 -21.72 -2.42
N ASN A 475 -11.15 -21.05 -2.40
CA ASN A 475 -10.02 -21.38 -1.55
C ASN A 475 -9.61 -20.17 -0.67
N GLU A 476 -10.60 -19.46 -0.15
CA GLU A 476 -10.41 -18.17 0.54
C GLU A 476 -9.45 -18.28 1.74
N GLU A 477 -9.56 -19.32 2.57
CA GLU A 477 -8.68 -19.51 3.72
C GLU A 477 -7.23 -19.76 3.31
N THR A 478 -7.01 -20.61 2.31
CA THR A 478 -5.67 -20.87 1.74
C THR A 478 -5.02 -19.59 1.24
N TYR A 479 -5.82 -18.68 0.64
CA TYR A 479 -5.32 -17.39 0.20
C TYR A 479 -4.96 -16.48 1.38
N TYR A 480 -5.80 -16.44 2.41
CA TYR A 480 -5.51 -15.65 3.61
C TYR A 480 -4.26 -16.13 4.33
N GLU A 481 -4.07 -17.44 4.47
CA GLU A 481 -2.87 -18.04 5.03
C GLU A 481 -1.62 -17.70 4.23
N ALA A 482 -1.66 -17.80 2.91
CA ALA A 482 -0.54 -17.45 2.04
C ALA A 482 -0.14 -15.97 2.16
N VAL A 483 -1.12 -15.06 2.26
CA VAL A 483 -0.87 -13.63 2.49
C VAL A 483 -0.33 -13.38 3.89
N GLU A 484 -0.90 -14.03 4.91
CA GLU A 484 -0.47 -13.92 6.30
C GLU A 484 0.98 -14.35 6.47
N GLU A 485 1.36 -15.53 5.97
CA GLU A 485 2.74 -16.06 6.03
C GLU A 485 3.73 -15.11 5.33
N HIS A 486 3.32 -14.56 4.20
CA HIS A 486 4.21 -13.69 3.43
C HIS A 486 4.45 -12.35 4.12
N ILE A 487 3.42 -11.72 4.67
CA ILE A 487 3.55 -10.47 5.43
C ILE A 487 4.25 -10.71 6.77
N ASP A 488 4.00 -11.83 7.44
CA ASP A 488 4.71 -12.25 8.65
C ASP A 488 6.23 -12.32 8.40
N LYS A 489 6.64 -12.92 7.27
CA LYS A 489 8.05 -12.96 6.85
C LYS A 489 8.65 -11.55 6.70
N HIS A 490 7.90 -10.59 6.11
CA HIS A 490 8.34 -9.20 5.98
C HIS A 490 8.58 -8.57 7.35
N LEU A 491 7.61 -8.67 8.25
CA LEU A 491 7.67 -8.03 9.58
C LEU A 491 8.76 -8.65 10.45
N ARG A 492 8.90 -9.96 10.43
CA ARG A 492 9.92 -10.69 11.17
C ARG A 492 11.33 -10.33 10.69
N LEU A 493 11.59 -10.32 9.37
CA LEU A 493 12.91 -10.00 8.82
C LEU A 493 13.26 -8.52 8.97
N LEU A 494 12.27 -7.63 8.97
CA LEU A 494 12.44 -6.22 9.28
C LEU A 494 12.81 -6.01 10.76
N GLY A 495 12.52 -6.98 11.63
CA GLY A 495 12.78 -6.92 13.07
C GLY A 495 11.68 -6.20 13.85
N VAL A 496 10.44 -6.16 13.32
CA VAL A 496 9.31 -5.56 14.05
C VAL A 496 9.03 -6.37 15.31
N PRO A 497 8.96 -5.75 16.50
CA PRO A 497 8.68 -6.46 17.73
C PRO A 497 7.33 -7.18 17.70
N PRO A 498 7.21 -8.40 18.23
CA PRO A 498 5.92 -9.03 18.43
C PRO A 498 5.09 -8.25 19.45
N ARG A 499 3.76 -8.28 19.30
CA ARG A 499 2.87 -7.78 20.35
C ARG A 499 2.92 -8.69 21.57
N SER A 500 3.01 -8.05 22.73
CA SER A 500 2.91 -8.71 24.04
C SER A 500 1.50 -9.20 24.31
#